data_04c8a6169dc08335eab8ff8541323e78
#
_entry.id   04c8a6169dc08335eab8ff8541323e78
#
_cell.length_a   1.000
_cell.length_b   1.000
_cell.length_c   1.000
_cell.angle_alpha   90.00
_cell.angle_beta   90.00
_cell.angle_gamma   90.00
#
_symmetry.space_group_name_H-M   'P 1'
#
loop_
_entity.id
_entity.type
_entity.pdbx_description
1 polymer ?
#
loop_
_entity_poly.entity_id
_entity_poly.type
_entity_poly.pdbx_seq_one_letter_code
_entity_poly.pdbx_strand_id
1 'polypeptide(L)'
;MDPQSPEAIEKQKQFFERARRSVLQHLSDQGGKLNMSELHDFSMKKFLIQHQRFSIMMEGFVNEGLVEFDWGTQDATLTDAGRQFLAKPA
;
A
#
# COMPACT_ATOMS: atom_id res chain seq x y z
N MET A 1 6.27 25.46 10.83
CA MET A 1 5.83 24.23 11.50
C MET A 1 7.01 23.27 11.58
N ASP A 2 7.30 22.78 12.78
CA ASP A 2 8.39 21.82 12.96
C ASP A 2 7.96 20.46 12.36
N PRO A 3 8.69 19.90 11.38
CA PRO A 3 8.34 18.60 10.81
C PRO A 3 8.47 17.45 11.80
N GLN A 4 9.07 17.69 12.95
CA GLN A 4 9.22 16.70 14.04
C GLN A 4 8.16 16.85 15.12
N SER A 5 7.20 17.77 14.95
CA SER A 5 6.16 17.95 15.96
C SER A 5 5.23 16.73 15.99
N PRO A 6 4.63 16.41 17.16
CA PRO A 6 3.70 15.28 17.25
C PRO A 6 2.53 15.38 16.26
N GLU A 7 2.04 16.59 15.99
CA GLU A 7 0.96 16.79 15.02
C GLU A 7 1.40 16.45 13.59
N ALA A 8 2.61 16.85 13.20
CA ALA A 8 3.12 16.56 11.86
C ALA A 8 3.36 15.06 11.68
N ILE A 9 3.89 14.40 12.72
CA ILE A 9 4.11 12.95 12.70
C ILE A 9 2.78 12.21 12.56
N GLU A 10 1.77 12.63 13.33
CA GLU A 10 0.45 12.00 13.28
C GLU A 10 -0.21 12.16 11.91
N LYS A 11 -0.11 13.33 11.31
CA LYS A 11 -0.65 13.57 9.96
C LYS A 11 0.05 12.71 8.91
N GLN A 12 1.37 12.54 9.02
CA GLN A 12 2.12 11.68 8.11
C GLN A 12 1.69 10.23 8.25
N LYS A 13 1.47 9.76 9.47
CA LYS A 13 0.98 8.40 9.71
C LYS A 13 -0.39 8.19 9.10
N GLN A 14 -1.32 9.13 9.31
CA GLN A 14 -2.68 9.04 8.78
C GLN A 14 -2.67 9.05 7.26
N PHE A 15 -1.85 9.89 6.65
CA PHE A 15 -1.69 9.93 5.20
C PHE A 15 -1.19 8.58 4.67
N PHE A 16 -0.15 8.05 5.30
CA PHE A 16 0.45 6.78 4.87
C PHE A 16 -0.54 5.62 5.02
N GLU A 17 -1.30 5.59 6.12
CA GLU A 17 -2.31 4.56 6.34
C GLU A 17 -3.43 4.62 5.30
N ARG A 18 -3.87 5.82 4.94
CA ARG A 18 -4.86 5.99 3.88
C ARG A 18 -4.33 5.55 2.53
N ALA A 19 -3.07 5.87 2.24
CA ALA A 19 -2.42 5.44 1.00
C ALA A 19 -2.31 3.92 0.93
N ARG A 20 -1.90 3.28 2.02
CA ARG A 20 -1.82 1.82 2.10
C ARG A 20 -3.16 1.18 1.79
N ARG A 21 -4.20 1.63 2.46
CA ARG A 21 -5.54 1.10 2.26
C ARG A 21 -6.01 1.31 0.82
N SER A 22 -5.75 2.47 0.25
CA SER A 22 -6.14 2.78 -1.13
C SER A 22 -5.40 1.93 -2.15
N VAL A 23 -4.11 1.66 -1.95
CA VAL A 23 -3.34 0.78 -2.82
C VAL A 23 -3.88 -0.65 -2.76
N LEU A 24 -4.18 -1.17 -1.56
CA LEU A 24 -4.78 -2.49 -1.41
C LEU A 24 -6.16 -2.55 -2.04
N GLN A 25 -6.96 -1.50 -1.89
CA GLN A 25 -8.29 -1.42 -2.50
C GLN A 25 -8.18 -1.43 -4.03
N HIS A 26 -7.23 -0.69 -4.58
CA HIS A 26 -7.00 -0.71 -6.02
C HIS A 26 -6.62 -2.12 -6.50
N LEU A 27 -5.76 -2.81 -5.76
CA LEU A 27 -5.39 -4.18 -6.07
C LEU A 27 -6.62 -5.09 -6.08
N SER A 28 -7.48 -4.95 -5.07
CA SER A 28 -8.74 -5.71 -4.99
C SER A 28 -9.65 -5.40 -6.17
N ASP A 29 -9.79 -4.12 -6.53
CA ASP A 29 -10.67 -3.68 -7.62
C ASP A 29 -10.19 -4.20 -8.97
N GLN A 30 -8.89 -4.46 -9.12
CA GLN A 30 -8.30 -4.99 -10.34
C GLN A 30 -8.28 -6.53 -10.39
N GLY A 31 -9.04 -7.17 -9.52
CA GLY A 31 -9.15 -8.63 -9.50
C GLY A 31 -8.23 -9.32 -8.51
N GLY A 32 -7.54 -8.56 -7.66
CA GLY A 32 -6.71 -9.11 -6.60
C GLY A 32 -5.27 -9.43 -7.01
N LYS A 33 -4.88 -9.16 -8.25
CA LYS A 33 -3.53 -9.41 -8.74
C LYS A 33 -3.13 -8.32 -9.72
N LEU A 34 -1.99 -7.69 -9.46
CA LEU A 34 -1.41 -6.67 -10.35
C LEU A 34 0.11 -6.76 -10.34
N ASN A 35 0.71 -6.35 -11.44
CA ASN A 35 2.14 -6.20 -11.51
C ASN A 35 2.60 -5.03 -10.62
N MET A 36 3.78 -5.16 -10.05
CA MET A 36 4.39 -4.15 -9.16
C MET A 36 4.46 -2.78 -9.82
N SER A 37 4.78 -2.73 -11.12
CA SER A 37 4.88 -1.47 -11.86
C SER A 37 3.53 -0.74 -11.90
N GLU A 38 2.45 -1.47 -12.07
CA GLU A 38 1.11 -0.87 -12.11
C GLU A 38 0.69 -0.34 -10.75
N LEU A 39 1.01 -1.08 -9.68
CA LEU A 39 0.73 -0.60 -8.32
C LEU A 39 1.56 0.63 -7.98
N HIS A 40 2.84 0.63 -8.36
CA HIS A 40 3.71 1.78 -8.14
C HIS A 40 3.19 3.01 -8.90
N ASP A 41 2.80 2.80 -10.16
CA ASP A 41 2.27 3.88 -10.98
C ASP A 41 1.01 4.49 -10.36
N PHE A 42 0.11 3.65 -9.86
CA PHE A 42 -1.10 4.10 -9.17
C PHE A 42 -0.74 4.93 -7.93
N SER A 43 0.17 4.44 -7.10
CA SER A 43 0.55 5.13 -5.87
C SER A 43 1.25 6.46 -6.15
N MET A 44 2.07 6.51 -7.20
CA MET A 44 2.74 7.73 -7.61
C MET A 44 1.73 8.78 -8.12
N LYS A 45 0.81 8.37 -8.98
CA LYS A 45 -0.16 9.29 -9.58
C LYS A 45 -1.16 9.82 -8.56
N LYS A 46 -1.62 8.96 -7.66
CA LYS A 46 -2.67 9.34 -6.71
C LYS A 46 -2.12 10.00 -5.44
N PHE A 47 -0.99 9.54 -4.94
CA PHE A 47 -0.45 9.95 -3.64
C PHE A 47 0.95 10.56 -3.72
N LEU A 48 1.54 10.62 -4.91
CA LEU A 48 2.91 11.10 -5.11
C LEU A 48 3.94 10.31 -4.30
N ILE A 49 3.67 9.02 -4.11
CA ILE A 49 4.56 8.13 -3.36
C ILE A 49 5.69 7.69 -4.27
N GLN A 50 6.91 8.08 -3.91
CA GLN A 50 8.10 7.74 -4.67
C GLN A 50 8.52 6.30 -4.42
N HIS A 51 9.39 5.80 -5.30
CA HIS A 51 9.80 4.38 -5.31
C HIS A 51 10.25 3.86 -3.94
N GLN A 52 11.06 4.63 -3.22
CA GLN A 52 11.59 4.19 -1.93
C GLN A 52 10.47 3.96 -0.90
N ARG A 53 9.54 4.90 -0.81
CA ARG A 53 8.40 4.78 0.10
C ARG A 53 7.45 3.68 -0.33
N PHE A 54 7.26 3.53 -1.63
CA PHE A 54 6.44 2.45 -2.17
C PHE A 54 7.03 1.09 -1.82
N SER A 55 8.34 0.93 -1.92
CA SER A 55 9.01 -0.32 -1.54
C SER A 55 8.79 -0.66 -0.07
N ILE A 56 8.88 0.33 0.81
CA ILE A 56 8.62 0.16 2.24
C ILE A 56 7.17 -0.27 2.46
N MET A 57 6.24 0.35 1.75
CA MET A 57 4.81 0.00 1.83
C MET A 57 4.57 -1.45 1.41
N MET A 58 5.13 -1.88 0.28
CA MET A 58 4.97 -3.24 -0.21
C MET A 58 5.59 -4.26 0.73
N GLU A 59 6.78 -3.96 1.26
CA GLU A 59 7.42 -4.81 2.24
C GLU A 59 6.54 -4.99 3.48
N GLY A 60 5.91 -3.92 3.94
CA GLY A 60 4.95 -3.98 5.03
C GLY A 60 3.77 -4.88 4.72
N PHE A 61 3.20 -4.78 3.51
CA PHE A 61 2.08 -5.64 3.11
C PHE A 61 2.47 -7.11 3.15
N VAL A 62 3.65 -7.46 2.64
CA VAL A 62 4.13 -8.83 2.64
C VAL A 62 4.37 -9.31 4.07
N ASN A 63 5.01 -8.51 4.90
CA ASN A 63 5.30 -8.84 6.28
C ASN A 63 4.03 -9.03 7.12
N GLU A 64 2.99 -8.27 6.82
CA GLU A 64 1.70 -8.39 7.51
C GLU A 64 0.81 -9.48 6.93
N GLY A 65 1.25 -10.13 5.85
CA GLY A 65 0.49 -11.20 5.22
C GLY A 65 -0.69 -10.73 4.38
N LEU A 66 -0.76 -9.45 4.04
CA LEU A 66 -1.87 -8.87 3.27
C LEU A 66 -1.70 -9.09 1.77
N VAL A 67 -0.47 -9.26 1.32
CA VAL A 67 -0.11 -9.44 -0.09
C VAL A 67 0.96 -10.53 -0.18
N GLU A 68 0.85 -11.35 -1.22
CA GLU A 68 1.92 -12.25 -1.63
C GLU A 68 2.61 -11.66 -2.86
N PHE A 69 3.93 -11.77 -2.91
CA PHE A 69 4.71 -11.20 -4.00
C PHE A 69 5.54 -12.28 -4.69
N ASP A 70 5.37 -12.38 -6.01
CA ASP A 70 6.13 -13.31 -6.84
C ASP A 70 7.33 -12.57 -7.45
N TRP A 71 8.53 -12.92 -7.01
CA TRP A 71 9.76 -12.27 -7.47
C TRP A 71 10.06 -12.58 -8.94
N GLY A 72 9.57 -13.70 -9.45
CA GLY A 72 9.80 -14.09 -10.85
C GLY A 72 9.00 -13.25 -11.83
N THR A 73 7.71 -13.08 -11.56
CA THR A 73 6.80 -12.32 -12.42
C THR A 73 6.64 -10.87 -11.96
N GLN A 74 7.03 -10.56 -10.73
CA GLN A 74 6.81 -9.29 -10.06
C GLN A 74 5.33 -8.94 -9.88
N ASP A 75 4.50 -9.95 -9.77
CA ASP A 75 3.08 -9.77 -9.49
C ASP A 75 2.82 -9.77 -7.99
N ALA A 76 1.94 -8.89 -7.57
CA ALA A 76 1.44 -8.82 -6.20
C ALA A 76 0.01 -9.36 -6.18
N THR A 77 -0.27 -10.28 -5.25
CA THR A 77 -1.59 -10.91 -5.11
C THR A 77 -2.14 -10.61 -3.73
N LEU A 78 -3.38 -10.11 -3.70
CA LEU A 78 -4.07 -9.85 -2.44
C LEU A 78 -4.44 -11.18 -1.78
N THR A 79 -4.10 -11.33 -0.50
CA THR A 79 -4.40 -12.54 0.27
C THR A 79 -5.80 -12.44 0.87
N ASP A 80 -6.27 -13.55 1.47
CA ASP A 80 -7.53 -13.54 2.23
C ASP A 80 -7.43 -12.57 3.41
N ALA A 81 -6.29 -12.51 4.07
CA ALA A 81 -6.06 -11.55 5.14
C ALA A 81 -6.15 -10.11 4.61
N GLY A 82 -5.64 -9.86 3.41
CA GLY A 82 -5.76 -8.56 2.76
C GLY A 82 -7.22 -8.19 2.47
N ARG A 83 -8.01 -9.15 2.02
CA ARG A 83 -9.44 -8.92 1.80
C ARG A 83 -10.18 -8.64 3.09
N GLN A 84 -9.85 -9.37 4.15
CA GLN A 84 -10.44 -9.14 5.48
C GLN A 84 -10.07 -7.77 6.02
N PHE A 85 -8.84 -7.35 5.80
CA PHE A 85 -8.38 -6.01 6.19
C PHE A 85 -9.25 -4.92 5.51
N LEU A 86 -9.52 -5.09 4.22
CA LEU A 86 -10.32 -4.13 3.45
C LEU A 86 -11.81 -4.17 3.83
N ALA A 87 -12.30 -5.30 4.32
CA ALA A 87 -13.69 -5.44 4.74
C ALA A 87 -13.97 -4.71 6.06
N LYS A 88 -12.93 -4.42 6.85
CA LYS A 88 -13.09 -3.68 8.10
C LYS A 88 -13.23 -2.19 7.81
N PRO A 89 -14.07 -1.45 8.55
CA PRO A 89 -14.17 -0.01 8.37
C PRO A 89 -12.84 0.67 8.68
N ALA A 90 -12.60 1.76 7.95
CA ALA A 90 -11.38 2.54 8.12
C ALA A 90 -11.36 3.27 9.46
#